data_cfb8f09430ba73942059be6bf2583278
#
_entry.id   cfb8f09430ba73942059be6bf2583278
#
_cell.length_a   1.000
_cell.length_b   1.000
_cell.length_c   1.000
_cell.angle_alpha   90.00
_cell.angle_beta   90.00
_cell.angle_gamma   90.00
#
_symmetry.space_group_name_H-M   'P 1'
#
loop_
_entity.id
_entity.type
_entity.pdbx_description
1 polymer ?
#
loop_
_entity_poly.entity_id
_entity_poly.type
_entity_poly.pdbx_seq_one_letter_code
_entity_poly.pdbx_strand_id
1 'polypeptide(L)'
;MSVLREDFLWGGAVAAHQLEGGWQAGGKGVSVADIMTKGAHNEPRQITPGVQPGYHYPNHEAIDFYHRYPEDVALFAELGINCFRTSIAWSRIFPKGDELEPNEEGLKFYDDLFAACQVKGIELVITLSHFEMPYHLVTEYGGWRNRKMIDFFLRFARVCFNRYKGVVKYWMTFNEINNQANYQEDFAPFTNSGLKFEPGEDREAIMYQAAHYELVASAKAVTLCHQVDPDAKIGCMIAMVPIYPYSCNPEDMMGATVAMQRRYWFADRYELPLFIVENGFGAVDEVTAEGAIHDPYRIEYLKTHVQAMKDAVAYDGVDLMGYTPWGFIDLVSAGTGEMKKRYGMIYVDLDDYLQGSGDRSKKDSFYWYQKVIETNGESL
;
A
#
# COMPACT_ATOMS: atom_id res chain seq x y z
N MET A 1 10.29 -16.39 26.50
CA MET A 1 9.78 -15.01 26.35
C MET A 1 10.16 -14.56 24.94
N SER A 2 9.22 -14.00 24.22
CA SER A 2 9.48 -13.54 22.84
C SER A 2 10.59 -12.48 22.83
N VAL A 3 11.42 -12.49 21.79
CA VAL A 3 12.41 -11.44 21.52
C VAL A 3 11.73 -10.16 21.01
N LEU A 4 10.50 -10.29 20.50
CA LEU A 4 9.70 -9.16 20.06
C LEU A 4 9.06 -8.46 21.26
N ARG A 5 8.86 -7.16 21.14
CA ARG A 5 8.25 -6.31 22.17
C ARG A 5 6.82 -6.77 22.49
N GLU A 6 6.34 -6.51 23.71
CA GLU A 6 4.98 -6.93 24.13
C GLU A 6 3.87 -6.19 23.36
N ASP A 7 4.13 -4.95 22.97
CA ASP A 7 3.21 -4.10 22.17
C ASP A 7 3.48 -4.18 20.66
N PHE A 8 4.04 -5.31 20.19
CA PHE A 8 4.34 -5.52 18.78
C PHE A 8 3.06 -5.48 17.91
N LEU A 9 3.13 -4.75 16.82
CA LEU A 9 2.00 -4.57 15.90
C LEU A 9 1.97 -5.71 14.87
N TRP A 10 1.14 -6.69 15.14
CA TRP A 10 0.83 -7.77 14.20
C TRP A 10 -0.39 -7.41 13.37
N GLY A 11 -0.22 -7.23 12.07
CA GLY A 11 -1.32 -6.73 11.26
C GLY A 11 -1.43 -7.34 9.89
N GLY A 12 -2.14 -6.61 9.04
CA GLY A 12 -2.26 -6.88 7.61
C GLY A 12 -2.30 -5.57 6.84
N ALA A 13 -1.75 -5.59 5.61
CA ALA A 13 -1.63 -4.41 4.76
C ALA A 13 -2.37 -4.57 3.44
N VAL A 14 -3.02 -3.49 3.00
CA VAL A 14 -3.69 -3.34 1.71
C VAL A 14 -3.56 -1.90 1.19
N ALA A 15 -4.03 -1.64 -0.03
CA ALA A 15 -4.17 -0.29 -0.59
C ALA A 15 -5.61 -0.06 -1.07
N ALA A 16 -6.14 1.13 -0.84
CA ALA A 16 -7.52 1.49 -1.16
C ALA A 16 -7.90 1.14 -2.60
N HIS A 17 -7.08 1.54 -3.58
CA HIS A 17 -7.38 1.30 -4.99
C HIS A 17 -7.41 -0.19 -5.41
N GLN A 18 -6.81 -1.09 -4.61
CA GLN A 18 -6.74 -2.51 -4.94
C GLN A 18 -7.88 -3.33 -4.32
N LEU A 19 -8.53 -2.79 -3.28
CA LEU A 19 -9.59 -3.54 -2.59
C LEU A 19 -10.92 -2.81 -2.49
N GLU A 20 -10.96 -1.46 -2.39
CA GLU A 20 -12.20 -0.74 -2.08
C GLU A 20 -13.29 -0.94 -3.14
N GLY A 21 -12.97 -0.77 -4.40
CA GLY A 21 -14.00 -0.68 -5.44
C GLY A 21 -14.85 0.57 -5.27
N GLY A 22 -16.15 0.50 -5.67
CA GLY A 22 -17.05 1.63 -5.53
C GLY A 22 -16.48 2.91 -6.14
N TRP A 23 -15.88 2.82 -7.33
CA TRP A 23 -15.06 3.88 -7.93
C TRP A 23 -15.80 5.19 -8.21
N GLN A 24 -17.14 5.17 -8.25
CA GLN A 24 -18.00 6.34 -8.36
C GLN A 24 -18.87 6.57 -7.12
N ALA A 25 -18.83 5.66 -6.16
CA ALA A 25 -19.65 5.76 -4.96
C ALA A 25 -19.19 6.92 -4.06
N GLY A 26 -20.14 7.55 -3.37
CA GLY A 26 -19.85 8.65 -2.44
C GLY A 26 -19.17 9.84 -3.10
N GLY A 27 -19.41 10.10 -4.39
CA GLY A 27 -18.83 11.24 -5.10
C GLY A 27 -17.32 11.14 -5.38
N LYS A 28 -16.74 9.92 -5.31
CA LYS A 28 -15.31 9.69 -5.66
C LYS A 28 -15.02 10.16 -7.09
N GLY A 29 -13.93 10.90 -7.26
CA GLY A 29 -13.40 11.26 -8.58
C GLY A 29 -12.55 10.15 -9.18
N VAL A 30 -12.25 10.28 -10.47
CA VAL A 30 -11.37 9.35 -11.19
C VAL A 30 -9.93 9.51 -10.70
N SER A 31 -9.30 8.42 -10.31
CA SER A 31 -7.88 8.37 -9.96
C SER A 31 -7.03 7.81 -11.11
N VAL A 32 -5.71 7.88 -10.97
CA VAL A 32 -4.78 7.24 -11.93
C VAL A 32 -4.97 5.72 -11.99
N ALA A 33 -5.38 5.08 -10.89
CA ALA A 33 -5.64 3.65 -10.85
C ALA A 33 -6.91 3.26 -11.65
N ASP A 34 -7.90 4.16 -11.73
CA ASP A 34 -9.18 3.91 -12.39
C ASP A 34 -9.08 3.92 -13.94
N ILE A 35 -7.96 4.36 -14.49
CA ILE A 35 -7.70 4.39 -15.94
C ILE A 35 -6.65 3.38 -16.40
N MET A 36 -6.34 2.42 -15.53
CA MET A 36 -5.40 1.34 -15.82
C MET A 36 -6.16 0.06 -16.08
N THR A 37 -6.03 -0.46 -17.32
CA THR A 37 -6.75 -1.67 -17.74
C THR A 37 -6.24 -2.91 -17.04
N LYS A 38 -7.00 -4.01 -17.10
CA LYS A 38 -6.48 -5.34 -16.80
C LYS A 38 -5.31 -5.67 -17.73
N GLY A 39 -4.26 -6.23 -17.20
CA GLY A 39 -3.16 -6.87 -17.91
C GLY A 39 -3.03 -8.35 -17.52
N ALA A 40 -1.85 -8.92 -17.70
CA ALA A 40 -1.48 -10.26 -17.28
C ALA A 40 0.03 -10.34 -17.06
N HIS A 41 0.54 -11.49 -16.60
CA HIS A 41 1.98 -11.67 -16.31
C HIS A 41 2.91 -11.26 -17.48
N ASN A 42 2.50 -11.52 -18.72
CA ASN A 42 3.28 -11.16 -19.93
C ASN A 42 2.61 -10.07 -20.78
N GLU A 43 1.59 -9.42 -20.25
CA GLU A 43 0.84 -8.37 -20.93
C GLU A 43 0.69 -7.18 -19.96
N PRO A 44 1.43 -6.09 -20.17
CA PRO A 44 1.38 -4.94 -19.27
C PRO A 44 0.00 -4.28 -19.30
N ARG A 45 -0.41 -3.71 -18.18
CA ARG A 45 -1.59 -2.85 -18.09
C ARG A 45 -1.42 -1.64 -19.02
N GLN A 46 -2.51 -1.23 -19.66
CA GLN A 46 -2.52 -0.01 -20.47
C GLN A 46 -3.03 1.15 -19.63
N ILE A 47 -2.41 2.31 -19.81
CA ILE A 47 -2.85 3.59 -19.24
C ILE A 47 -3.67 4.30 -20.31
N THR A 48 -4.99 4.36 -20.14
CA THR A 48 -5.89 4.95 -21.12
C THR A 48 -6.07 6.47 -20.89
N PRO A 49 -6.43 7.26 -21.92
CA PRO A 49 -6.72 8.69 -21.76
C PRO A 49 -8.11 8.91 -21.12
N GLY A 50 -8.25 8.56 -19.83
CA GLY A 50 -9.53 8.50 -19.14
C GLY A 50 -10.18 7.11 -19.25
N VAL A 51 -11.33 6.93 -18.62
CA VAL A 51 -12.10 5.69 -18.71
C VAL A 51 -12.69 5.56 -20.12
N GLN A 52 -12.38 4.47 -20.81
CA GLN A 52 -12.80 4.21 -22.20
C GLN A 52 -13.76 3.02 -22.27
N PRO A 53 -14.78 3.04 -23.13
CA PRO A 53 -15.67 1.91 -23.33
C PRO A 53 -14.92 0.71 -23.93
N GLY A 54 -15.32 -0.49 -23.56
CA GLY A 54 -14.76 -1.75 -24.09
C GLY A 54 -13.48 -2.22 -23.39
N TYR A 55 -12.94 -1.48 -22.45
CA TYR A 55 -11.85 -1.93 -21.58
C TYR A 55 -12.37 -2.40 -20.23
N HIS A 56 -11.65 -3.35 -19.64
CA HIS A 56 -11.90 -3.79 -18.27
C HIS A 56 -10.93 -3.09 -17.32
N TYR A 57 -11.47 -2.42 -16.30
CA TYR A 57 -10.73 -1.69 -15.26
C TYR A 57 -10.95 -2.37 -13.90
N PRO A 58 -10.08 -3.28 -13.49
CA PRO A 58 -10.33 -4.12 -12.31
C PRO A 58 -10.43 -3.32 -10.99
N ASN A 59 -9.79 -2.15 -10.92
CA ASN A 59 -9.86 -1.30 -9.73
C ASN A 59 -11.23 -0.63 -9.50
N HIS A 60 -12.13 -0.61 -10.52
CA HIS A 60 -13.46 -0.02 -10.37
C HIS A 60 -14.33 -0.75 -9.35
N GLU A 61 -14.26 -2.07 -9.36
CA GLU A 61 -15.04 -2.92 -8.45
C GLU A 61 -14.16 -3.56 -7.39
N ALA A 62 -12.90 -3.90 -7.74
CA ALA A 62 -11.93 -4.57 -6.89
C ALA A 62 -12.59 -5.76 -6.15
N ILE A 63 -12.55 -5.78 -4.81
CA ILE A 63 -13.26 -6.82 -4.02
C ILE A 63 -14.51 -6.27 -3.31
N ASP A 64 -14.96 -5.07 -3.73
CA ASP A 64 -16.12 -4.38 -3.17
C ASP A 64 -16.02 -4.14 -1.66
N PHE A 65 -14.83 -3.86 -1.16
CA PHE A 65 -14.59 -3.56 0.24
C PHE A 65 -15.36 -2.31 0.69
N TYR A 66 -15.60 -1.35 -0.21
CA TYR A 66 -16.39 -0.16 0.08
C TYR A 66 -17.75 -0.48 0.72
N HIS A 67 -18.42 -1.53 0.27
CA HIS A 67 -19.70 -1.98 0.81
C HIS A 67 -19.56 -3.10 1.85
N ARG A 68 -18.51 -3.93 1.73
CA ARG A 68 -18.32 -5.16 2.52
C ARG A 68 -17.35 -5.03 3.68
N TYR A 69 -16.78 -3.85 3.95
CA TYR A 69 -15.81 -3.67 5.05
C TYR A 69 -16.29 -4.16 6.43
N PRO A 70 -17.59 -4.11 6.81
CA PRO A 70 -17.99 -4.64 8.12
C PRO A 70 -17.75 -6.15 8.26
N GLU A 71 -17.98 -6.91 7.19
CA GLU A 71 -17.70 -8.33 7.10
C GLU A 71 -16.20 -8.60 7.14
N ASP A 72 -15.45 -7.89 6.32
CA ASP A 72 -14.00 -8.06 6.22
C ASP A 72 -13.29 -7.67 7.53
N VAL A 73 -13.69 -6.58 8.19
CA VAL A 73 -13.16 -6.17 9.51
C VAL A 73 -13.48 -7.20 10.59
N ALA A 74 -14.63 -7.89 10.51
CA ALA A 74 -14.92 -9.00 11.42
C ALA A 74 -13.95 -10.17 11.23
N LEU A 75 -13.62 -10.52 9.99
CA LEU A 75 -12.60 -11.54 9.68
C LEU A 75 -11.19 -11.11 10.12
N PHE A 76 -10.85 -9.83 9.99
CA PHE A 76 -9.58 -9.29 10.49
C PHE A 76 -9.45 -9.45 12.01
N ALA A 77 -10.52 -9.14 12.75
CA ALA A 77 -10.56 -9.35 14.18
C ALA A 77 -10.49 -10.84 14.56
N GLU A 78 -11.12 -11.72 13.79
CA GLU A 78 -11.02 -13.17 13.98
C GLU A 78 -9.61 -13.68 13.71
N LEU A 79 -8.90 -13.15 12.70
CA LEU A 79 -7.48 -13.45 12.44
C LEU A 79 -6.59 -13.05 13.63
N GLY A 80 -7.08 -12.15 14.48
CA GLY A 80 -6.38 -11.69 15.68
C GLY A 80 -5.41 -10.53 15.42
N ILE A 81 -5.45 -9.86 14.25
CA ILE A 81 -4.59 -8.70 14.02
C ILE A 81 -4.92 -7.57 14.99
N ASN A 82 -3.89 -6.88 15.45
CA ASN A 82 -4.02 -5.70 16.31
C ASN A 82 -3.74 -4.39 15.56
N CYS A 83 -3.33 -4.45 14.28
CA CYS A 83 -3.24 -3.28 13.43
C CYS A 83 -3.66 -3.57 11.98
N PHE A 84 -4.25 -2.58 11.34
CA PHE A 84 -4.67 -2.62 9.93
C PHE A 84 -4.04 -1.47 9.16
N ARG A 85 -3.25 -1.80 8.15
CA ARG A 85 -2.67 -0.81 7.25
C ARG A 85 -3.47 -0.73 5.96
N THR A 86 -3.93 0.50 5.63
CA THR A 86 -4.56 0.82 4.35
C THR A 86 -4.18 2.23 3.90
N SER A 87 -4.73 2.69 2.78
CA SER A 87 -4.61 4.08 2.33
C SER A 87 -5.96 4.80 2.37
N ILE A 88 -5.92 6.14 2.31
CA ILE A 88 -7.10 6.97 2.04
C ILE A 88 -7.02 7.38 0.56
N ALA A 89 -8.03 6.99 -0.23
CA ALA A 89 -8.13 7.40 -1.63
C ALA A 89 -8.27 8.91 -1.72
N TRP A 90 -7.22 9.61 -2.19
CA TRP A 90 -7.23 11.06 -2.31
C TRP A 90 -8.44 11.55 -3.13
N SER A 91 -8.78 10.84 -4.21
CA SER A 91 -9.92 11.17 -5.07
C SER A 91 -11.29 10.93 -4.42
N ARG A 92 -11.40 10.26 -3.25
CA ARG A 92 -12.63 10.25 -2.45
C ARG A 92 -12.79 11.53 -1.66
N ILE A 93 -11.70 12.07 -1.15
CA ILE A 93 -11.71 13.26 -0.30
C ILE A 93 -11.71 14.54 -1.14
N PHE A 94 -10.97 14.56 -2.23
CA PHE A 94 -10.92 15.64 -3.20
C PHE A 94 -11.03 15.04 -4.61
N PRO A 95 -12.24 14.96 -5.19
CA PRO A 95 -12.50 14.27 -6.47
C PRO A 95 -11.63 14.70 -7.62
N LYS A 96 -11.27 15.98 -7.70
CA LYS A 96 -10.32 16.54 -8.67
C LYS A 96 -8.93 16.78 -8.07
N GLY A 97 -8.82 16.91 -6.75
CA GLY A 97 -7.59 17.13 -6.02
C GLY A 97 -7.23 18.60 -5.78
N ASP A 98 -7.82 19.54 -6.52
CA ASP A 98 -7.56 20.98 -6.43
C ASP A 98 -8.69 21.79 -5.79
N GLU A 99 -9.80 21.14 -5.41
CA GLU A 99 -10.91 21.77 -4.69
C GLU A 99 -10.44 22.42 -3.37
N LEU A 100 -11.20 23.41 -2.91
CA LEU A 100 -10.95 24.05 -1.62
C LEU A 100 -11.59 23.29 -0.45
N GLU A 101 -12.75 22.68 -0.69
CA GLU A 101 -13.52 21.94 0.31
C GLU A 101 -13.50 20.44 0.02
N PRO A 102 -13.42 19.60 1.05
CA PRO A 102 -13.43 18.17 0.90
C PRO A 102 -14.82 17.62 0.60
N ASN A 103 -14.87 16.42 0.03
CA ASN A 103 -16.10 15.64 -0.13
C ASN A 103 -16.45 14.92 1.19
N GLU A 104 -17.52 15.36 1.86
CA GLU A 104 -17.96 14.82 3.14
C GLU A 104 -18.43 13.35 3.05
N GLU A 105 -18.99 12.90 1.92
CA GLU A 105 -19.37 11.49 1.74
C GLU A 105 -18.14 10.57 1.72
N GLY A 106 -17.06 11.03 1.10
CA GLY A 106 -15.79 10.32 1.12
C GLY A 106 -15.16 10.26 2.51
N LEU A 107 -15.21 11.36 3.27
CA LEU A 107 -14.76 11.39 4.66
C LEU A 107 -15.60 10.44 5.54
N LYS A 108 -16.90 10.45 5.35
CA LYS A 108 -17.82 9.59 6.12
C LYS A 108 -17.52 8.10 5.93
N PHE A 109 -17.17 7.67 4.73
CA PHE A 109 -16.76 6.27 4.50
C PHE A 109 -15.59 5.87 5.41
N TYR A 110 -14.57 6.71 5.50
CA TYR A 110 -13.42 6.43 6.38
C TYR A 110 -13.76 6.61 7.86
N ASP A 111 -14.67 7.52 8.24
CA ASP A 111 -15.18 7.60 9.62
C ASP A 111 -15.77 6.24 10.04
N ASP A 112 -16.65 5.69 9.19
CA ASP A 112 -17.36 4.44 9.46
C ASP A 112 -16.39 3.23 9.48
N LEU A 113 -15.45 3.16 8.53
CA LEU A 113 -14.42 2.12 8.47
C LEU A 113 -13.52 2.15 9.71
N PHE A 114 -13.01 3.33 10.06
CA PHE A 114 -12.09 3.47 11.20
C PHE A 114 -12.80 3.17 12.53
N ALA A 115 -14.04 3.59 12.67
CA ALA A 115 -14.85 3.22 13.83
C ALA A 115 -15.05 1.70 13.93
N ALA A 116 -15.30 1.01 12.81
CA ALA A 116 -15.42 -0.44 12.80
C ALA A 116 -14.13 -1.14 13.26
N CYS A 117 -12.97 -0.65 12.83
CA CYS A 117 -11.67 -1.16 13.27
C CYS A 117 -11.45 -0.89 14.78
N GLN A 118 -11.72 0.33 15.26
CA GLN A 118 -11.55 0.69 16.66
C GLN A 118 -12.41 -0.15 17.61
N VAL A 119 -13.67 -0.43 17.24
CA VAL A 119 -14.57 -1.32 18.01
C VAL A 119 -13.98 -2.73 18.18
N LYS A 120 -13.13 -3.16 17.25
CA LYS A 120 -12.42 -4.45 17.30
C LYS A 120 -11.04 -4.37 17.95
N GLY A 121 -10.62 -3.20 18.44
CA GLY A 121 -9.29 -3.00 19.03
C GLY A 121 -8.16 -3.03 18.00
N ILE A 122 -8.46 -2.75 16.73
CA ILE A 122 -7.48 -2.75 15.64
C ILE A 122 -6.96 -1.32 15.44
N GLU A 123 -5.66 -1.12 15.67
CA GLU A 123 -4.96 0.14 15.42
C GLU A 123 -4.84 0.43 13.92
N LEU A 124 -4.90 1.71 13.56
CA LEU A 124 -4.86 2.14 12.17
C LEU A 124 -3.48 2.63 11.77
N VAL A 125 -3.00 2.14 10.64
CA VAL A 125 -1.76 2.57 9.96
C VAL A 125 -2.15 3.09 8.57
N ILE A 126 -2.16 4.41 8.38
CA ILE A 126 -2.79 5.03 7.22
C ILE A 126 -1.76 5.68 6.30
N THR A 127 -1.80 5.31 5.02
CA THR A 127 -1.02 5.92 3.95
C THR A 127 -1.83 7.00 3.25
N LEU A 128 -1.29 8.22 3.13
CA LEU A 128 -1.96 9.32 2.45
C LEU A 128 -1.91 9.19 0.91
N SER A 129 -0.76 8.80 0.36
CA SER A 129 -0.60 8.62 -1.09
C SER A 129 -0.10 7.22 -1.41
N HIS A 130 -0.95 6.42 -2.06
CA HIS A 130 -0.66 5.04 -2.46
C HIS A 130 -1.14 4.77 -3.89
N PHE A 131 -0.47 5.38 -4.88
CA PHE A 131 -0.66 5.14 -6.32
C PHE A 131 -2.06 5.45 -6.87
N GLU A 132 -2.78 6.38 -6.26
CA GLU A 132 -4.17 6.68 -6.60
C GLU A 132 -4.52 8.17 -6.55
N MET A 133 -3.57 9.04 -6.96
CA MET A 133 -3.84 10.47 -7.04
C MET A 133 -5.00 10.78 -8.01
N PRO A 134 -5.76 11.87 -7.81
CA PRO A 134 -6.80 12.30 -8.73
C PRO A 134 -6.26 12.51 -10.16
N TYR A 135 -6.90 11.87 -11.15
CA TYR A 135 -6.45 11.95 -12.56
C TYR A 135 -6.52 13.36 -13.13
N HIS A 136 -7.43 14.19 -12.64
CA HIS A 136 -7.49 15.61 -12.97
C HIS A 136 -6.17 16.34 -12.70
N LEU A 137 -5.47 16.02 -11.62
CA LEU A 137 -4.16 16.62 -11.33
C LEU A 137 -3.09 16.22 -12.35
N VAL A 138 -3.26 15.08 -13.02
CA VAL A 138 -2.37 14.67 -14.12
C VAL A 138 -2.67 15.46 -15.38
N THR A 139 -3.96 15.60 -15.73
CA THR A 139 -4.37 16.28 -16.98
C THR A 139 -4.15 17.78 -16.94
N GLU A 140 -4.43 18.43 -15.81
CA GLU A 140 -4.38 19.88 -15.69
C GLU A 140 -3.01 20.40 -15.26
N TYR A 141 -2.27 19.62 -14.46
CA TYR A 141 -1.02 20.07 -13.84
C TYR A 141 0.20 19.23 -14.22
N GLY A 142 0.03 18.11 -14.92
CA GLY A 142 1.10 17.19 -15.26
C GLY A 142 1.60 16.37 -14.05
N GLY A 143 0.75 16.18 -13.06
CA GLY A 143 1.13 15.46 -11.84
C GLY A 143 2.24 16.17 -11.07
N TRP A 144 3.14 15.39 -10.48
CA TRP A 144 4.25 15.91 -9.67
C TRP A 144 5.35 16.65 -10.46
N ARG A 145 5.20 16.86 -11.79
CA ARG A 145 5.99 17.87 -12.51
C ARG A 145 5.75 19.27 -11.96
N ASN A 146 4.57 19.51 -11.42
CA ASN A 146 4.11 20.83 -10.99
C ASN A 146 4.30 21.01 -9.48
N ARG A 147 5.00 22.07 -9.08
CA ARG A 147 5.22 22.39 -7.66
C ARG A 147 3.93 22.63 -6.88
N LYS A 148 2.82 23.03 -7.53
CA LYS A 148 1.50 23.19 -6.89
C LYS A 148 0.98 21.91 -6.24
N MET A 149 1.46 20.73 -6.69
CA MET A 149 1.11 19.46 -6.09
C MET A 149 1.43 19.41 -4.59
N ILE A 150 2.48 20.13 -4.15
CA ILE A 150 2.81 20.24 -2.73
C ILE A 150 1.64 20.86 -1.95
N ASP A 151 1.03 21.93 -2.46
CA ASP A 151 -0.05 22.63 -1.77
C ASP A 151 -1.35 21.82 -1.80
N PHE A 152 -1.64 21.13 -2.90
CA PHE A 152 -2.81 20.23 -3.01
C PHE A 152 -2.68 19.05 -2.05
N PHE A 153 -1.52 18.40 -2.02
CA PHE A 153 -1.25 17.30 -1.09
C PHE A 153 -1.34 17.73 0.38
N LEU A 154 -0.79 18.89 0.73
CA LEU A 154 -0.86 19.41 2.09
C LEU A 154 -2.28 19.79 2.51
N ARG A 155 -3.14 20.24 1.58
CA ARG A 155 -4.56 20.46 1.85
C ARG A 155 -5.27 19.15 2.17
N PHE A 156 -5.06 18.12 1.36
CA PHE A 156 -5.57 16.76 1.60
C PHE A 156 -5.08 16.20 2.94
N ALA A 157 -3.78 16.24 3.19
CA ALA A 157 -3.19 15.79 4.44
C ALA A 157 -3.77 16.53 5.67
N ARG A 158 -3.94 17.85 5.59
CA ARG A 158 -4.52 18.68 6.66
C ARG A 158 -5.94 18.24 7.01
N VAL A 159 -6.77 17.96 6.00
CA VAL A 159 -8.14 17.48 6.21
C VAL A 159 -8.10 16.13 6.93
N CYS A 160 -7.28 15.18 6.47
CA CYS A 160 -7.15 13.87 7.08
C CYS A 160 -6.64 13.96 8.54
N PHE A 161 -5.57 14.72 8.79
CA PHE A 161 -5.02 14.87 10.14
C PHE A 161 -6.01 15.50 11.12
N ASN A 162 -6.75 16.53 10.69
CA ASN A 162 -7.76 17.15 11.56
C ASN A 162 -8.95 16.23 11.81
N ARG A 163 -9.45 15.52 10.77
CA ARG A 163 -10.62 14.64 10.88
C ARG A 163 -10.34 13.44 11.77
N TYR A 164 -9.15 12.85 11.65
CA TYR A 164 -8.79 11.60 12.29
C TYR A 164 -7.79 11.77 13.46
N LYS A 165 -7.67 13.00 13.99
CA LYS A 165 -6.89 13.28 15.21
C LYS A 165 -7.35 12.38 16.35
N GLY A 166 -6.39 11.69 16.99
CA GLY A 166 -6.68 10.76 18.09
C GLY A 166 -7.36 9.44 17.67
N VAL A 167 -7.71 9.30 16.38
CA VAL A 167 -8.25 8.07 15.78
C VAL A 167 -7.14 7.28 15.09
N VAL A 168 -6.34 7.95 14.26
CA VAL A 168 -5.21 7.35 13.54
C VAL A 168 -3.92 7.77 14.23
N LYS A 169 -3.20 6.80 14.76
CA LYS A 169 -1.93 7.02 15.46
C LYS A 169 -0.71 6.94 14.55
N TYR A 170 -0.77 6.12 13.50
CA TYR A 170 0.34 5.85 12.61
C TYR A 170 0.03 6.30 11.19
N TRP A 171 0.82 7.22 10.67
CA TRP A 171 0.65 7.79 9.34
C TRP A 171 1.85 7.50 8.44
N MET A 172 1.60 7.32 7.16
CA MET A 172 2.61 7.32 6.10
C MET A 172 2.24 8.36 5.05
N THR A 173 3.21 9.18 4.66
CA THR A 173 2.97 10.23 3.65
C THR A 173 2.83 9.64 2.26
N PHE A 174 3.81 8.84 1.84
CA PHE A 174 3.85 8.19 0.53
C PHE A 174 4.20 6.73 0.68
N ASN A 175 3.59 5.90 -0.16
CA ASN A 175 4.01 4.53 -0.40
C ASN A 175 5.20 4.53 -1.35
N GLU A 176 6.22 3.71 -1.05
CA GLU A 176 7.39 3.49 -1.91
C GLU A 176 7.97 4.78 -2.52
N ILE A 177 8.20 5.80 -1.72
CA ILE A 177 8.67 7.12 -2.16
C ILE A 177 9.98 7.06 -2.98
N ASN A 178 10.75 5.98 -2.84
CA ASN A 178 11.99 5.74 -3.60
C ASN A 178 11.77 5.00 -4.93
N ASN A 179 10.57 4.53 -5.24
CA ASN A 179 10.26 3.83 -6.50
C ASN A 179 10.34 4.75 -7.73
N GLN A 180 10.36 6.02 -7.52
CA GLN A 180 10.59 7.07 -8.53
C GLN A 180 11.92 6.93 -9.27
N ALA A 181 12.88 6.18 -8.73
CA ALA A 181 14.14 5.92 -9.41
C ALA A 181 14.01 5.05 -10.68
N ASN A 182 12.82 4.51 -10.97
CA ASN A 182 12.57 3.68 -12.16
C ASN A 182 11.96 4.47 -13.33
N TYR A 183 12.69 5.43 -13.91
CA TYR A 183 12.23 6.30 -14.99
C TYR A 183 12.27 5.65 -16.39
N GLN A 184 12.80 4.46 -16.52
CA GLN A 184 12.92 3.76 -17.81
C GLN A 184 11.59 3.15 -18.28
N GLU A 185 10.65 2.94 -17.35
CA GLU A 185 9.31 2.43 -17.60
C GLU A 185 8.27 3.55 -17.46
N ASP A 186 7.07 3.35 -18.02
CA ASP A 186 5.98 4.32 -17.90
C ASP A 186 5.12 4.06 -16.66
N PHE A 187 5.05 2.81 -16.19
CA PHE A 187 4.14 2.39 -15.13
C PHE A 187 4.47 3.06 -13.78
N ALA A 188 5.68 2.89 -13.26
CA ALA A 188 6.05 3.42 -11.95
C ALA A 188 5.98 4.96 -11.90
N PRO A 189 6.57 5.73 -12.86
CA PRO A 189 6.42 7.18 -12.88
C PRO A 189 4.97 7.66 -12.97
N PHE A 190 4.11 6.92 -13.67
CA PHE A 190 2.71 7.28 -13.78
C PHE A 190 1.94 6.99 -12.48
N THR A 191 2.08 5.81 -11.92
CA THR A 191 1.35 5.41 -10.70
C THR A 191 1.78 6.21 -9.48
N ASN A 192 3.08 6.44 -9.31
CA ASN A 192 3.61 7.17 -8.16
C ASN A 192 3.37 8.68 -8.29
N SER A 193 3.64 9.26 -9.46
CA SER A 193 3.78 10.70 -9.62
C SER A 193 2.88 11.32 -10.69
N GLY A 194 2.07 10.52 -11.37
CA GLY A 194 1.23 11.00 -12.47
C GLY A 194 2.04 11.50 -13.67
N LEU A 195 3.28 11.02 -13.85
CA LEU A 195 4.15 11.47 -14.94
C LEU A 195 3.80 10.75 -16.24
N LYS A 196 3.64 11.54 -17.30
CA LYS A 196 3.64 11.09 -18.69
C LYS A 196 4.79 11.78 -19.41
N PHE A 197 5.54 11.04 -20.21
CA PHE A 197 6.70 11.57 -20.91
C PHE A 197 6.40 11.74 -22.41
N GLU A 198 6.81 12.88 -22.95
CA GLU A 198 6.77 13.13 -24.38
C GLU A 198 8.08 12.67 -25.07
N PRO A 199 8.04 12.34 -26.35
CA PRO A 199 9.24 11.97 -27.09
C PRO A 199 10.33 13.04 -27.00
N GLY A 200 11.54 12.65 -26.59
CA GLY A 200 12.69 13.55 -26.49
C GLY A 200 12.85 14.30 -25.17
N GLU A 201 11.97 14.09 -24.20
CA GLU A 201 12.16 14.65 -22.86
C GLU A 201 13.26 13.92 -22.08
N ASP A 202 13.96 14.66 -21.23
CA ASP A 202 14.88 14.08 -20.23
C ASP A 202 14.06 13.49 -19.07
N ARG A 203 13.71 12.21 -19.21
CA ARG A 203 12.88 11.47 -18.24
C ARG A 203 13.51 11.43 -16.86
N GLU A 204 14.83 11.26 -16.79
CA GLU A 204 15.55 11.20 -15.52
C GLU A 204 15.46 12.52 -14.76
N ALA A 205 15.74 13.65 -15.42
CA ALA A 205 15.64 14.96 -14.79
C ALA A 205 14.22 15.28 -14.32
N ILE A 206 13.20 14.97 -15.13
CA ILE A 206 11.80 15.19 -14.78
C ILE A 206 11.39 14.36 -13.56
N MET A 207 11.81 13.10 -13.53
CA MET A 207 11.49 12.21 -12.44
C MET A 207 12.16 12.64 -11.13
N TYR A 208 13.44 13.02 -11.14
CA TYR A 208 14.11 13.54 -9.94
C TYR A 208 13.50 14.87 -9.47
N GLN A 209 13.01 15.70 -10.38
CA GLN A 209 12.29 16.92 -10.00
C GLN A 209 10.95 16.58 -9.31
N ALA A 210 10.20 15.60 -9.81
CA ALA A 210 8.97 15.11 -9.18
C ALA A 210 9.26 14.51 -7.81
N ALA A 211 10.26 13.63 -7.70
CA ALA A 211 10.70 13.05 -6.44
C ALA A 211 11.09 14.13 -5.40
N HIS A 212 11.78 15.18 -5.84
CA HIS A 212 12.10 16.32 -4.97
C HIS A 212 10.82 16.99 -4.41
N TYR A 213 9.80 17.21 -5.25
CA TYR A 213 8.56 17.83 -4.79
C TYR A 213 7.78 16.92 -3.82
N GLU A 214 7.78 15.61 -4.04
CA GLU A 214 7.17 14.64 -3.12
C GLU A 214 7.90 14.58 -1.78
N LEU A 215 9.24 14.57 -1.79
CA LEU A 215 10.03 14.63 -0.55
C LEU A 215 9.78 15.93 0.23
N VAL A 216 9.67 17.07 -0.46
CA VAL A 216 9.29 18.35 0.18
C VAL A 216 7.88 18.29 0.74
N ALA A 217 6.92 17.71 0.01
CA ALA A 217 5.55 17.53 0.47
C ALA A 217 5.49 16.61 1.68
N SER A 218 6.24 15.49 1.65
CA SER A 218 6.36 14.57 2.78
C SER A 218 6.89 15.27 4.04
N ALA A 219 8.02 15.99 3.94
CA ALA A 219 8.59 16.71 5.07
C ALA A 219 7.65 17.75 5.66
N LYS A 220 6.94 18.51 4.80
CA LYS A 220 5.93 19.47 5.26
C LYS A 220 4.71 18.79 5.88
N ALA A 221 4.28 17.64 5.36
CA ALA A 221 3.18 16.87 5.95
C ALA A 221 3.54 16.32 7.32
N VAL A 222 4.78 15.85 7.54
CA VAL A 222 5.30 15.48 8.88
C VAL A 222 5.19 16.64 9.86
N THR A 223 5.68 17.82 9.48
CA THR A 223 5.57 19.02 10.32
C THR A 223 4.11 19.37 10.62
N LEU A 224 3.25 19.30 9.61
CA LEU A 224 1.82 19.57 9.74
C LEU A 224 1.12 18.56 10.66
N CYS A 225 1.45 17.28 10.53
CA CYS A 225 0.90 16.20 11.38
C CYS A 225 1.19 16.50 12.85
N HIS A 226 2.44 16.76 13.21
CA HIS A 226 2.83 17.05 14.60
C HIS A 226 2.27 18.37 15.13
N GLN A 227 1.93 19.34 14.27
CA GLN A 227 1.20 20.54 14.67
C GLN A 227 -0.27 20.25 15.00
N VAL A 228 -0.90 19.32 14.27
CA VAL A 228 -2.30 18.94 14.49
C VAL A 228 -2.41 17.94 15.63
N ASP A 229 -1.58 16.90 15.60
CA ASP A 229 -1.55 15.79 16.56
C ASP A 229 -0.11 15.47 16.96
N PRO A 230 0.39 16.03 18.07
CA PRO A 230 1.77 15.83 18.52
C PRO A 230 2.12 14.39 18.90
N ASP A 231 1.10 13.58 19.24
CA ASP A 231 1.29 12.20 19.67
C ASP A 231 1.30 11.21 18.50
N ALA A 232 0.86 11.63 17.31
CA ALA A 232 0.88 10.81 16.11
C ALA A 232 2.31 10.50 15.64
N LYS A 233 2.50 9.31 15.12
CA LYS A 233 3.75 8.87 14.48
C LYS A 233 3.57 8.91 12.98
N ILE A 234 4.51 9.56 12.28
CA ILE A 234 4.43 9.73 10.83
C ILE A 234 5.79 9.53 10.17
N GLY A 235 5.79 8.79 9.06
CA GLY A 235 6.96 8.55 8.23
C GLY A 235 6.58 8.43 6.76
N CYS A 236 7.47 7.84 5.96
CA CYS A 236 7.16 7.39 4.59
C CYS A 236 7.55 5.92 4.45
N MET A 237 6.99 5.25 3.45
CA MET A 237 7.37 3.89 3.13
C MET A 237 8.47 3.87 2.07
N ILE A 238 9.45 3.00 2.25
CA ILE A 238 10.55 2.75 1.32
C ILE A 238 10.44 1.30 0.83
N ALA A 239 10.40 1.12 -0.50
CA ALA A 239 10.49 -0.22 -1.10
C ALA A 239 11.92 -0.75 -0.95
N MET A 240 12.12 -1.72 -0.07
CA MET A 240 13.43 -2.32 0.20
C MET A 240 13.59 -3.63 -0.56
N VAL A 241 14.37 -3.60 -1.63
CA VAL A 241 14.78 -4.80 -2.39
C VAL A 241 16.31 -4.89 -2.33
N PRO A 242 16.87 -5.75 -1.48
CA PRO A 242 18.32 -5.91 -1.35
C PRO A 242 18.94 -6.33 -2.67
N ILE A 243 20.06 -5.71 -3.05
CA ILE A 243 20.84 -6.03 -4.24
C ILE A 243 22.15 -6.65 -3.77
N TYR A 244 22.33 -7.93 -4.09
CA TYR A 244 23.53 -8.67 -3.74
C TYR A 244 24.50 -8.71 -4.91
N PRO A 245 25.82 -8.69 -4.66
CA PRO A 245 26.80 -8.90 -5.72
C PRO A 245 26.70 -10.32 -6.26
N TYR A 246 26.86 -10.48 -7.58
CA TYR A 246 26.84 -11.80 -8.22
C TYR A 246 28.02 -12.69 -7.77
N SER A 247 29.17 -12.06 -7.50
CA SER A 247 30.36 -12.73 -6.98
C SER A 247 31.14 -11.79 -6.04
N CYS A 248 32.23 -12.31 -5.44
CA CYS A 248 33.17 -11.48 -4.66
C CYS A 248 34.15 -10.65 -5.51
N ASN A 249 33.96 -10.61 -6.83
CA ASN A 249 34.74 -9.73 -7.72
C ASN A 249 34.49 -8.27 -7.30
N PRO A 250 35.54 -7.43 -7.20
CA PRO A 250 35.40 -6.01 -6.86
C PRO A 250 34.41 -5.23 -7.75
N GLU A 251 34.28 -5.56 -9.04
CA GLU A 251 33.32 -4.93 -9.94
C GLU A 251 31.86 -5.28 -9.54
N ASP A 252 31.58 -6.54 -9.22
CA ASP A 252 30.25 -6.98 -8.76
C ASP A 252 29.91 -6.35 -7.42
N MET A 253 30.87 -6.31 -6.49
CA MET A 253 30.71 -5.67 -5.18
C MET A 253 30.41 -4.18 -5.32
N MET A 254 31.17 -3.47 -6.12
CA MET A 254 30.96 -2.04 -6.38
C MET A 254 29.66 -1.79 -7.13
N GLY A 255 29.30 -2.63 -8.10
CA GLY A 255 28.05 -2.55 -8.84
C GLY A 255 26.83 -2.65 -7.93
N ALA A 256 26.79 -3.65 -7.05
CA ALA A 256 25.74 -3.82 -6.06
C ALA A 256 25.68 -2.64 -5.08
N THR A 257 26.84 -2.18 -4.59
CA THR A 257 26.91 -1.02 -3.68
C THR A 257 26.35 0.25 -4.33
N VAL A 258 26.76 0.56 -5.58
CA VAL A 258 26.27 1.74 -6.29
C VAL A 258 24.77 1.64 -6.58
N ALA A 259 24.28 0.45 -6.95
CA ALA A 259 22.85 0.24 -7.19
C ALA A 259 22.01 0.44 -5.91
N MET A 260 22.48 -0.07 -4.77
CA MET A 260 21.85 0.17 -3.47
C MET A 260 21.86 1.66 -3.09
N GLN A 261 22.99 2.36 -3.30
CA GLN A 261 23.11 3.78 -3.03
C GLN A 261 22.13 4.61 -3.86
N ARG A 262 22.04 4.36 -5.16
CA ARG A 262 21.11 5.06 -6.06
C ARG A 262 19.65 4.87 -5.66
N ARG A 263 19.29 3.69 -5.15
CA ARG A 263 17.92 3.34 -4.83
C ARG A 263 17.47 3.85 -3.45
N TYR A 264 18.37 3.90 -2.45
CA TYR A 264 17.96 4.11 -1.06
C TYR A 264 18.52 5.37 -0.42
N TRP A 265 19.73 5.82 -0.75
CA TRP A 265 20.40 6.90 -0.02
C TRP A 265 19.69 8.24 -0.02
N PHE A 266 18.85 8.53 -0.99
CA PHE A 266 18.11 9.78 -1.00
C PHE A 266 16.93 9.79 -0.01
N ALA A 267 16.53 8.63 0.50
CA ALA A 267 15.39 8.46 1.40
C ALA A 267 15.75 7.92 2.80
N ASP A 268 16.99 7.41 3.02
CA ASP A 268 17.35 6.69 4.24
C ASP A 268 18.57 7.30 4.93
N ARG A 269 18.34 8.00 6.08
CA ARG A 269 19.41 8.51 6.96
C ARG A 269 19.05 8.70 8.44
N TYR A 270 17.98 8.07 8.95
CA TYR A 270 17.57 8.27 10.35
C TYR A 270 17.52 6.96 11.12
N GLU A 271 18.19 6.93 12.30
CA GLU A 271 18.09 5.83 13.27
C GLU A 271 16.76 5.93 14.03
N LEU A 272 15.66 5.53 13.39
CA LEU A 272 14.31 5.51 13.93
C LEU A 272 13.80 4.08 14.02
N PRO A 273 12.81 3.80 14.90
CA PRO A 273 12.15 2.50 14.93
C PRO A 273 11.61 2.10 13.55
N LEU A 274 11.80 0.86 13.18
CA LEU A 274 11.39 0.31 11.90
C LEU A 274 10.02 -0.36 11.98
N PHE A 275 9.26 -0.31 10.89
CA PHE A 275 8.02 -1.04 10.73
C PHE A 275 8.01 -1.71 9.35
N ILE A 276 7.90 -3.03 9.32
CA ILE A 276 7.71 -3.75 8.06
C ILE A 276 6.24 -3.67 7.70
N VAL A 277 5.89 -2.71 6.86
CA VAL A 277 4.50 -2.38 6.50
C VAL A 277 3.99 -3.13 5.28
N GLU A 278 4.87 -3.82 4.56
CA GLU A 278 4.54 -4.72 3.46
C GLU A 278 5.59 -5.83 3.35
N ASN A 279 5.12 -7.07 3.28
CA ASN A 279 5.89 -8.25 2.89
C ASN A 279 4.91 -9.29 2.40
N GLY A 280 4.93 -9.69 1.14
CA GLY A 280 3.92 -10.56 0.58
C GLY A 280 4.42 -11.48 -0.51
N PHE A 281 3.65 -12.53 -0.75
CA PHE A 281 3.91 -13.55 -1.74
C PHE A 281 2.66 -13.83 -2.56
N GLY A 282 2.67 -13.49 -3.84
CA GLY A 282 1.57 -13.76 -4.76
C GLY A 282 1.71 -15.13 -5.42
N ALA A 283 0.66 -15.93 -5.35
CA ALA A 283 0.61 -17.27 -5.95
C ALA A 283 -0.78 -17.55 -6.56
N VAL A 284 -0.89 -18.62 -7.32
CA VAL A 284 -2.17 -19.15 -7.77
C VAL A 284 -2.61 -20.21 -6.76
N ASP A 285 -3.74 -19.97 -6.12
CA ASP A 285 -4.30 -20.88 -5.12
C ASP A 285 -5.29 -21.84 -5.81
N GLU A 286 -5.37 -23.08 -5.30
CA GLU A 286 -6.32 -24.09 -5.75
C GLU A 286 -7.37 -24.35 -4.66
N VAL A 287 -8.66 -24.29 -5.04
CA VAL A 287 -9.78 -24.64 -4.16
C VAL A 287 -10.08 -26.11 -4.34
N THR A 288 -10.04 -26.90 -3.26
CA THR A 288 -10.37 -28.35 -3.32
C THR A 288 -11.86 -28.59 -3.57
N ALA A 289 -12.26 -29.81 -3.87
CA ALA A 289 -13.66 -30.17 -4.04
C ALA A 289 -14.51 -29.92 -2.78
N GLU A 290 -13.89 -29.97 -1.61
CA GLU A 290 -14.50 -29.69 -0.31
C GLU A 290 -14.49 -28.19 0.05
N GLY A 291 -13.94 -27.33 -0.82
CA GLY A 291 -13.85 -25.88 -0.61
C GLY A 291 -12.68 -25.43 0.25
N ALA A 292 -11.75 -26.32 0.60
CA ALA A 292 -10.54 -25.95 1.34
C ALA A 292 -9.47 -25.34 0.41
N ILE A 293 -8.60 -24.50 0.97
CA ILE A 293 -7.48 -23.89 0.26
C ILE A 293 -6.21 -24.14 1.07
N HIS A 294 -5.37 -25.00 0.54
CA HIS A 294 -4.11 -25.40 1.17
C HIS A 294 -2.96 -24.59 0.56
N ASP A 295 -2.37 -23.70 1.35
CA ASP A 295 -1.30 -22.79 0.91
C ASP A 295 0.00 -22.91 1.75
N PRO A 296 0.59 -24.13 1.88
CA PRO A 296 1.79 -24.35 2.69
C PRO A 296 2.99 -23.53 2.21
N TYR A 297 3.07 -23.23 0.92
CA TYR A 297 4.09 -22.37 0.33
C TYR A 297 4.02 -20.94 0.87
N ARG A 298 2.84 -20.41 1.19
CA ARG A 298 2.65 -19.09 1.80
C ARG A 298 3.09 -19.12 3.26
N ILE A 299 2.70 -20.19 3.98
CA ILE A 299 3.13 -20.42 5.36
C ILE A 299 4.66 -20.45 5.44
N GLU A 300 5.32 -21.24 4.59
CA GLU A 300 6.78 -21.34 4.59
C GLU A 300 7.47 -20.01 4.27
N TYR A 301 6.94 -19.26 3.30
CA TYR A 301 7.44 -17.92 2.98
C TYR A 301 7.35 -16.99 4.19
N LEU A 302 6.17 -16.86 4.79
CA LEU A 302 5.96 -15.97 5.95
C LEU A 302 6.75 -16.41 7.17
N LYS A 303 6.82 -17.72 7.45
CA LYS A 303 7.60 -18.31 8.52
C LYS A 303 9.07 -17.90 8.44
N THR A 304 9.67 -18.05 7.27
CA THR A 304 11.07 -17.69 7.03
C THR A 304 11.33 -16.20 7.28
N HIS A 305 10.41 -15.33 6.88
CA HIS A 305 10.53 -13.88 7.09
C HIS A 305 10.32 -13.49 8.55
N VAL A 306 9.35 -14.09 9.25
CA VAL A 306 9.15 -13.86 10.69
C VAL A 306 10.37 -14.33 11.48
N GLN A 307 10.98 -15.46 11.13
CA GLN A 307 12.22 -15.91 11.78
C GLN A 307 13.35 -14.92 11.54
N ALA A 308 13.55 -14.44 10.31
CA ALA A 308 14.58 -13.45 10.00
C ALA A 308 14.38 -12.12 10.77
N MET A 309 13.13 -11.67 10.94
CA MET A 309 12.82 -10.51 11.79
C MET A 309 13.24 -10.74 13.25
N LYS A 310 12.91 -11.90 13.81
CA LYS A 310 13.29 -12.27 15.19
C LYS A 310 14.79 -12.28 15.35
N ASP A 311 15.51 -12.83 14.36
CA ASP A 311 16.97 -12.88 14.35
C ASP A 311 17.58 -11.47 14.30
N ALA A 312 17.07 -10.57 13.45
CA ALA A 312 17.51 -9.18 13.37
C ALA A 312 17.29 -8.42 14.70
N VAL A 313 16.16 -8.64 15.37
CA VAL A 313 15.91 -8.06 16.70
C VAL A 313 16.85 -8.65 17.74
N ALA A 314 17.03 -9.99 17.75
CA ALA A 314 17.80 -10.68 18.78
C ALA A 314 19.31 -10.49 18.66
N TYR A 315 19.84 -10.48 17.43
CA TYR A 315 21.29 -10.49 17.17
C TYR A 315 21.83 -9.13 16.73
N ASP A 316 21.02 -8.34 15.98
CA ASP A 316 21.46 -7.06 15.43
C ASP A 316 20.89 -5.87 16.21
N GLY A 317 19.99 -6.11 17.18
CA GLY A 317 19.42 -5.06 18.04
C GLY A 317 18.48 -4.12 17.30
N VAL A 318 17.82 -4.57 16.22
CA VAL A 318 16.89 -3.76 15.46
C VAL A 318 15.67 -3.41 16.30
N ASP A 319 15.34 -2.13 16.42
CA ASP A 319 14.09 -1.65 17.03
C ASP A 319 12.94 -1.79 16.03
N LEU A 320 12.28 -2.95 16.01
CA LEU A 320 11.17 -3.27 15.12
C LEU A 320 9.84 -3.13 15.87
N MET A 321 8.95 -2.26 15.33
CA MET A 321 7.66 -1.96 15.96
C MET A 321 6.56 -2.93 15.54
N GLY A 322 6.62 -3.50 14.33
CA GLY A 322 5.53 -4.31 13.81
C GLY A 322 5.81 -4.91 12.43
N TYR A 323 4.86 -5.75 12.02
CA TYR A 323 4.87 -6.48 10.75
C TYR A 323 3.45 -6.59 10.18
N THR A 324 3.24 -6.16 8.95
CA THR A 324 1.97 -6.27 8.24
C THR A 324 2.18 -6.96 6.89
N PRO A 325 1.85 -8.25 6.76
CA PRO A 325 1.86 -8.94 5.47
C PRO A 325 1.00 -8.20 4.44
N TRP A 326 1.55 -8.08 3.22
CA TRP A 326 0.87 -7.44 2.12
C TRP A 326 -0.23 -8.31 1.53
N GLY A 327 -1.41 -7.70 1.32
CA GLY A 327 -2.52 -8.37 0.68
C GLY A 327 -3.06 -9.53 1.49
N PHE A 328 -3.10 -9.43 2.83
CA PHE A 328 -3.53 -10.51 3.73
C PHE A 328 -4.98 -10.97 3.50
N ILE A 329 -5.78 -10.20 2.80
CA ILE A 329 -6.99 -10.57 2.06
C ILE A 329 -6.70 -10.46 0.57
N ASP A 330 -7.19 -11.39 -0.25
CA ASP A 330 -6.98 -11.34 -1.70
C ASP A 330 -7.50 -10.03 -2.30
N LEU A 331 -6.71 -9.42 -3.17
CA LEU A 331 -6.99 -8.13 -3.79
C LEU A 331 -6.47 -8.08 -5.23
N VAL A 332 -6.89 -7.07 -5.97
CA VAL A 332 -6.42 -6.84 -7.35
C VAL A 332 -4.92 -6.54 -7.35
N SER A 333 -4.16 -7.30 -8.11
CA SER A 333 -2.71 -7.07 -8.26
C SER A 333 -2.44 -5.69 -8.89
N ALA A 334 -1.63 -4.85 -8.24
CA ALA A 334 -1.29 -3.52 -8.75
C ALA A 334 -0.59 -3.59 -10.12
N GLY A 335 0.38 -4.48 -10.26
CA GLY A 335 1.21 -4.59 -11.47
C GLY A 335 0.49 -5.21 -12.66
N THR A 336 -0.39 -6.20 -12.44
CA THR A 336 -1.04 -6.98 -13.51
C THR A 336 -2.54 -6.76 -13.62
N GLY A 337 -3.21 -6.24 -12.59
CA GLY A 337 -4.66 -6.13 -12.54
C GLY A 337 -5.39 -7.48 -12.45
N GLU A 338 -4.70 -8.54 -12.04
CA GLU A 338 -5.25 -9.89 -11.92
C GLU A 338 -5.68 -10.20 -10.49
N MET A 339 -6.76 -10.96 -10.33
CA MET A 339 -7.18 -11.54 -9.05
C MET A 339 -6.53 -12.90 -8.79
N LYS A 340 -6.22 -13.69 -9.82
CA LYS A 340 -5.61 -15.02 -9.65
C LYS A 340 -4.22 -14.99 -8.99
N LYS A 341 -3.54 -13.85 -9.01
CA LYS A 341 -2.31 -13.62 -8.26
C LYS A 341 -2.68 -13.35 -6.79
N ARG A 342 -2.96 -14.42 -6.06
CA ARG A 342 -3.44 -14.39 -4.68
C ARG A 342 -2.33 -14.09 -3.70
N TYR A 343 -2.55 -13.12 -2.83
CA TYR A 343 -1.63 -12.76 -1.75
C TYR A 343 -2.16 -13.19 -0.37
N GLY A 344 -3.49 -13.29 -0.25
CA GLY A 344 -4.21 -13.32 1.01
C GLY A 344 -4.13 -14.63 1.78
N MET A 345 -4.33 -14.52 3.06
CA MET A 345 -4.73 -15.58 3.98
C MET A 345 -6.26 -15.75 3.99
N ILE A 346 -6.95 -14.71 3.51
CA ILE A 346 -8.38 -14.73 3.25
C ILE A 346 -8.57 -14.74 1.72
N TYR A 347 -9.16 -15.81 1.23
CA TYR A 347 -9.51 -15.98 -0.18
C TYR A 347 -10.77 -15.16 -0.50
N VAL A 348 -10.79 -14.55 -1.68
CA VAL A 348 -11.98 -13.88 -2.23
C VAL A 348 -12.37 -14.58 -3.52
N ASP A 349 -13.59 -15.11 -3.60
CA ASP A 349 -14.07 -15.86 -4.76
C ASP A 349 -14.41 -14.95 -5.94
N LEU A 350 -13.38 -14.44 -6.59
CA LEU A 350 -13.44 -13.64 -7.81
C LEU A 350 -12.34 -14.10 -8.77
N ASP A 351 -12.66 -14.17 -10.05
CA ASP A 351 -11.68 -14.41 -11.11
C ASP A 351 -11.03 -13.10 -11.60
N ASP A 352 -10.18 -13.19 -12.63
CA ASP A 352 -9.49 -12.04 -13.22
C ASP A 352 -10.41 -11.04 -13.93
N TYR A 353 -11.68 -11.35 -14.12
CA TYR A 353 -12.73 -10.48 -14.65
C TYR A 353 -13.76 -10.09 -13.58
N LEU A 354 -13.42 -10.35 -12.31
CA LEU A 354 -14.27 -10.10 -11.14
C LEU A 354 -15.60 -10.87 -11.19
N GLN A 355 -15.61 -12.03 -11.84
CA GLN A 355 -16.73 -12.96 -11.84
C GLN A 355 -16.57 -13.95 -10.70
N GLY A 356 -17.64 -14.20 -9.96
CA GLY A 356 -17.66 -15.09 -8.79
C GLY A 356 -18.69 -14.62 -7.76
N SER A 357 -18.75 -15.29 -6.63
CA SER A 357 -19.65 -14.93 -5.54
C SER A 357 -19.14 -13.73 -4.72
N GLY A 358 -17.82 -13.48 -4.77
CA GLY A 358 -17.14 -12.55 -3.88
C GLY A 358 -17.10 -13.03 -2.43
N ASP A 359 -17.44 -14.29 -2.14
CA ASP A 359 -17.39 -14.84 -0.79
C ASP A 359 -15.96 -14.92 -0.26
N ARG A 360 -15.82 -14.79 1.07
CA ARG A 360 -14.54 -14.86 1.77
C ARG A 360 -14.37 -16.23 2.40
N SER A 361 -13.21 -16.85 2.16
CA SER A 361 -12.85 -18.14 2.75
C SER A 361 -11.47 -18.08 3.40
N LYS A 362 -11.30 -18.77 4.52
CA LYS A 362 -10.04 -18.83 5.26
C LYS A 362 -9.15 -19.90 4.64
N LYS A 363 -7.89 -19.58 4.38
CA LYS A 363 -6.86 -20.51 3.91
C LYS A 363 -6.14 -21.15 5.12
N ASP A 364 -5.29 -22.14 4.89
CA ASP A 364 -4.48 -22.73 5.96
C ASP A 364 -3.56 -21.68 6.61
N SER A 365 -3.03 -20.76 5.84
CA SER A 365 -2.21 -19.64 6.32
C SER A 365 -2.94 -18.71 7.28
N PHE A 366 -4.27 -18.61 7.23
CA PHE A 366 -5.07 -17.85 8.19
C PHE A 366 -4.88 -18.39 9.62
N TYR A 367 -5.08 -19.68 9.80
CA TYR A 367 -4.97 -20.33 11.10
C TYR A 367 -3.53 -20.37 11.60
N TRP A 368 -2.58 -20.52 10.68
CA TRP A 368 -1.16 -20.46 11.00
C TRP A 368 -0.78 -19.04 11.51
N TYR A 369 -1.18 -17.99 10.80
CA TYR A 369 -0.83 -16.62 11.19
C TYR A 369 -1.54 -16.20 12.48
N GLN A 370 -2.79 -16.62 12.70
CA GLN A 370 -3.49 -16.47 13.97
C GLN A 370 -2.63 -17.03 15.14
N LYS A 371 -2.05 -18.23 14.96
CA LYS A 371 -1.17 -18.83 15.94
C LYS A 371 0.12 -18.06 16.17
N VAL A 372 0.72 -17.52 15.12
CA VAL A 372 1.90 -16.63 15.21
C VAL A 372 1.57 -15.40 16.06
N ILE A 373 0.43 -14.77 15.83
CA ILE A 373 -0.02 -13.58 16.59
C ILE A 373 -0.24 -13.93 18.06
N GLU A 374 -1.03 -14.97 18.35
CA GLU A 374 -1.33 -15.43 19.72
C GLU A 374 -0.08 -15.68 20.55
N THR A 375 0.97 -16.15 19.93
CA THR A 375 2.24 -16.51 20.60
C THR A 375 3.31 -15.42 20.50
N ASN A 376 2.97 -14.23 19.96
CA ASN A 376 3.92 -13.16 19.67
C ASN A 376 5.16 -13.66 18.91
N GLY A 377 4.93 -14.47 17.85
CA GLY A 377 5.98 -15.02 17.00
C GLY A 377 6.75 -16.22 17.55
N GLU A 378 6.34 -16.81 18.67
CA GLU A 378 7.05 -17.95 19.25
C GLU A 378 6.71 -19.29 18.58
N SER A 379 5.50 -19.42 18.02
CA SER A 379 5.06 -20.61 17.29
C SER A 379 5.01 -20.30 15.78
N LEU A 380 5.99 -20.81 15.04
CA LEU A 380 6.10 -20.64 13.59
C LEU A 380 5.81 -21.94 12.82
#